data_78fe4f87e69cf174811a8c572f365d91
#
_entry.id   78fe4f87e69cf174811a8c572f365d91
#
_cell.length_a   1.000
_cell.length_b   1.000
_cell.length_c   1.000
_cell.angle_alpha   90.00
_cell.angle_beta   90.00
_cell.angle_gamma   90.00
#
_symmetry.space_group_name_H-M   'P 1'
#
loop_
_entity.id
_entity.type
_entity.pdbx_description
1 polymer ?
#
loop_
_entity_poly.entity_id
_entity_poly.type
_entity_poly.pdbx_seq_one_letter_code
_entity_poly.pdbx_strand_id
1 'polypeptide(L)'
;GKPKDNIMCVIDEACSACVQINYEITNLCRGCTARSCQVNCPKKAVHVKESGQAWIDHDECISCGICHKSCPYHAIVYIPVPCEEACPVKAISKDEKGIEHIDESKCIYCGKCLNACPFGAIFEISQVFDVLHRIRKGEQVVAIVAPSILGQFKTTIEQVYGALKQVGFTDVIEVAQGAMDTVSNEAHELIEKLEEGQKFMTTSCCPSYIELVNKHIPAMKPYVSGTGSPMYYACLLYTSDAADD
;
A
#
# COMPACT_ATOMS: atom_id res chain seq x y z
N GLY A 1 -16.64 -20.78 -5.10
CA GLY A 1 -16.76 -19.35 -4.88
C GLY A 1 -15.53 -18.69 -5.42
N LYS A 2 -15.66 -17.58 -6.15
CA LYS A 2 -14.51 -16.74 -6.50
C LYS A 2 -13.81 -16.35 -5.19
N PRO A 3 -12.48 -16.42 -5.09
CA PRO A 3 -11.79 -15.87 -3.94
C PRO A 3 -12.28 -14.43 -3.78
N LYS A 4 -12.58 -14.01 -2.56
CA LYS A 4 -12.75 -12.59 -2.27
C LYS A 4 -11.38 -11.99 -2.54
N ASP A 5 -11.31 -11.11 -3.53
CA ASP A 5 -10.06 -10.57 -4.06
C ASP A 5 -9.44 -9.50 -3.14
N ASN A 6 -9.59 -9.63 -1.84
CA ASN A 6 -8.88 -8.78 -0.89
C ASN A 6 -7.40 -9.20 -0.90
N ILE A 7 -6.56 -8.37 -1.49
CA ILE A 7 -5.11 -8.58 -1.53
C ILE A 7 -4.45 -8.24 -0.20
N MET A 8 -5.07 -7.36 0.57
CA MET A 8 -4.56 -6.87 1.85
C MET A 8 -5.57 -7.08 2.96
N CYS A 9 -5.08 -7.31 4.16
CA CYS A 9 -5.91 -7.39 5.36
C CYS A 9 -5.26 -6.69 6.56
N VAL A 10 -6.09 -6.45 7.57
CA VAL A 10 -5.70 -5.81 8.84
C VAL A 10 -5.94 -6.81 9.96
N ILE A 11 -4.98 -6.92 10.87
CA ILE A 11 -5.10 -7.70 12.11
C ILE A 11 -5.61 -6.77 13.21
N ASP A 12 -6.84 -6.98 13.64
CA ASP A 12 -7.54 -6.10 14.58
C ASP A 12 -6.76 -5.93 15.89
N GLU A 13 -6.25 -7.01 16.47
CA GLU A 13 -5.54 -6.99 17.75
C GLU A 13 -4.24 -6.16 17.67
N ALA A 14 -3.54 -6.21 16.55
CA ALA A 14 -2.33 -5.41 16.34
C ALA A 14 -2.66 -3.96 15.99
N CYS A 15 -3.79 -3.72 15.33
CA CYS A 15 -4.22 -2.39 14.93
C CYS A 15 -4.72 -1.55 16.11
N SER A 16 -5.22 -2.16 17.17
CA SER A 16 -5.77 -1.47 18.36
C SER A 16 -4.75 -0.63 19.14
N ALA A 17 -3.45 -0.76 18.84
CA ALA A 17 -2.38 0.00 19.49
C ALA A 17 -2.24 1.45 18.96
N CYS A 18 -2.88 1.82 17.86
CA CYS A 18 -2.84 3.18 17.31
C CYS A 18 -3.79 4.12 18.06
N VAL A 19 -3.41 5.42 18.07
CA VAL A 19 -4.24 6.48 18.65
C VAL A 19 -5.55 6.65 17.86
N GLN A 20 -6.63 6.92 18.57
CA GLN A 20 -7.92 7.24 17.96
C GLN A 20 -8.05 8.73 17.65
N ILE A 21 -7.38 9.58 18.44
CA ILE A 21 -7.40 11.03 18.28
C ILE A 21 -5.99 11.53 17.98
N ASN A 22 -5.89 12.34 16.93
CA ASN A 22 -4.60 12.79 16.40
C ASN A 22 -3.96 13.94 17.18
N TYR A 23 -4.59 14.46 18.24
CA TYR A 23 -4.08 15.58 19.01
C TYR A 23 -4.06 15.27 20.50
N GLU A 24 -2.92 15.56 21.15
CA GLU A 24 -2.72 15.35 22.58
C GLU A 24 -2.08 16.60 23.22
N ILE A 25 -2.50 16.95 24.44
CA ILE A 25 -1.91 18.04 25.19
C ILE A 25 -0.83 17.51 26.10
N THR A 26 0.41 17.90 25.85
CA THR A 26 1.59 17.44 26.57
C THR A 26 1.76 18.18 27.91
N ASN A 27 2.71 17.69 28.72
CA ASN A 27 3.12 18.31 29.98
C ASN A 27 3.81 19.69 29.78
N LEU A 28 4.07 20.11 28.55
CA LEU A 28 4.55 21.46 28.22
C LEU A 28 3.44 22.53 28.39
N CYS A 29 2.20 22.11 28.61
CA CYS A 29 1.08 23.03 28.84
C CYS A 29 1.34 23.92 30.06
N ARG A 30 1.34 25.25 29.86
CA ARG A 30 1.62 26.26 30.88
C ARG A 30 0.39 26.69 31.69
N GLY A 31 -0.77 26.12 31.45
CA GLY A 31 -1.97 26.53 32.14
C GLY A 31 -2.32 28.01 31.94
N CYS A 32 -2.05 28.58 30.75
CA CYS A 32 -2.17 30.01 30.45
C CYS A 32 -3.60 30.53 30.71
N THR A 33 -3.74 31.79 31.13
CA THR A 33 -5.03 32.42 31.41
C THR A 33 -5.90 32.59 30.16
N ALA A 34 -5.27 32.83 29.00
CA ALA A 34 -5.96 33.07 27.74
C ALA A 34 -6.75 31.85 27.21
N ARG A 35 -6.34 30.62 27.59
CA ARG A 35 -7.03 29.37 27.20
C ARG A 35 -7.40 29.30 25.71
N SER A 36 -6.53 29.80 24.84
CA SER A 36 -6.81 29.87 23.38
C SER A 36 -7.22 28.52 22.79
N CYS A 37 -6.64 27.42 23.27
CA CYS A 37 -7.01 26.07 22.85
C CYS A 37 -8.47 25.70 23.20
N GLN A 38 -8.96 26.09 24.38
CA GLN A 38 -10.31 25.86 24.86
C GLN A 38 -11.31 26.80 24.17
N VAL A 39 -10.98 28.10 24.12
CA VAL A 39 -11.86 29.14 23.53
C VAL A 39 -12.10 28.89 22.05
N ASN A 40 -11.10 28.46 21.30
CA ASN A 40 -11.21 28.22 19.86
C ASN A 40 -11.70 26.80 19.51
N CYS A 41 -11.95 25.93 20.49
CA CYS A 41 -12.43 24.59 20.21
C CYS A 41 -13.91 24.60 19.79
N PRO A 42 -14.27 24.22 18.55
CA PRO A 42 -15.65 24.28 18.06
C PRO A 42 -16.55 23.26 18.76
N LYS A 43 -15.99 22.16 19.25
CA LYS A 43 -16.70 21.10 19.99
C LYS A 43 -16.60 21.21 21.49
N LYS A 44 -15.87 22.24 22.01
CA LYS A 44 -15.60 22.43 23.44
C LYS A 44 -14.89 21.23 24.11
N ALA A 45 -14.28 20.36 23.36
CA ALA A 45 -13.59 19.16 23.81
C ALA A 45 -12.29 19.42 24.60
N VAL A 46 -11.89 20.69 24.79
CA VAL A 46 -10.70 21.03 25.58
C VAL A 46 -11.12 21.51 26.96
N HIS A 47 -10.72 20.77 27.98
CA HIS A 47 -11.03 21.04 29.39
C HIS A 47 -9.76 21.39 30.18
N VAL A 48 -9.94 21.85 31.41
CA VAL A 48 -8.84 22.24 32.29
C VAL A 48 -8.95 21.48 33.60
N LYS A 49 -7.88 20.83 34.00
CA LYS A 49 -7.75 20.14 35.30
C LYS A 49 -7.57 21.17 36.43
N GLU A 50 -7.77 20.74 37.66
CA GLU A 50 -7.51 21.55 38.86
C GLU A 50 -6.08 22.06 38.94
N SER A 51 -5.13 21.27 38.41
CA SER A 51 -3.72 21.66 38.27
C SER A 51 -3.47 22.83 37.30
N GLY A 52 -4.49 23.27 36.59
CA GLY A 52 -4.39 24.29 35.55
C GLY A 52 -4.00 23.77 34.18
N GLN A 53 -3.58 22.51 34.06
CA GLN A 53 -3.24 21.90 32.77
C GLN A 53 -4.51 21.61 31.96
N ALA A 54 -4.46 21.90 30.65
CA ALA A 54 -5.53 21.52 29.75
C ALA A 54 -5.42 20.04 29.33
N TRP A 55 -6.54 19.44 28.96
CA TRP A 55 -6.63 18.10 28.38
C TRP A 55 -7.72 18.06 27.32
N ILE A 56 -7.68 17.10 26.41
CA ILE A 56 -8.65 16.91 25.34
C ILE A 56 -9.57 15.75 25.73
N ASP A 57 -10.88 15.99 25.68
CA ASP A 57 -11.86 14.92 25.75
C ASP A 57 -11.92 14.22 24.39
N HIS A 58 -11.51 12.96 24.38
CA HIS A 58 -11.41 12.18 23.15
C HIS A 58 -12.78 11.78 22.58
N ASP A 59 -13.81 11.71 23.38
CA ASP A 59 -15.17 11.37 22.94
C ASP A 59 -15.83 12.54 22.20
N GLU A 60 -15.49 13.79 22.58
CA GLU A 60 -16.00 15.00 21.94
C GLU A 60 -15.10 15.54 20.82
N CYS A 61 -13.84 15.13 20.77
CA CYS A 61 -12.86 15.68 19.84
C CYS A 61 -13.06 15.16 18.41
N ILE A 62 -13.05 16.07 17.45
CA ILE A 62 -13.14 15.77 16.00
C ILE A 62 -11.81 15.89 15.28
N SER A 63 -10.70 15.96 15.98
CA SER A 63 -9.34 16.05 15.42
C SER A 63 -9.12 17.19 14.40
N CYS A 64 -9.78 18.33 14.56
CA CYS A 64 -9.71 19.46 13.61
C CYS A 64 -8.41 20.26 13.66
N GLY A 65 -7.59 20.12 14.70
CA GLY A 65 -6.28 20.77 14.85
C GLY A 65 -6.30 22.26 15.21
N ILE A 66 -7.47 22.87 15.45
CA ILE A 66 -7.55 24.30 15.79
C ILE A 66 -6.84 24.60 17.11
N CYS A 67 -6.99 23.76 18.12
CA CYS A 67 -6.31 23.87 19.41
C CYS A 67 -4.79 23.84 19.28
N HIS A 68 -4.26 22.97 18.42
CA HIS A 68 -2.84 22.87 18.10
C HIS A 68 -2.30 24.18 17.51
N LYS A 69 -3.00 24.74 16.51
CA LYS A 69 -2.62 26.02 15.88
C LYS A 69 -2.76 27.21 16.82
N SER A 70 -3.70 27.16 17.76
CA SER A 70 -4.00 28.26 18.69
C SER A 70 -3.07 28.30 19.91
N CYS A 71 -2.31 27.24 20.17
CA CYS A 71 -1.45 27.17 21.36
C CYS A 71 -0.14 27.95 21.16
N PRO A 72 0.11 29.08 21.88
CA PRO A 72 1.34 29.85 21.70
C PRO A 72 2.57 29.16 22.26
N TYR A 73 2.41 28.11 23.06
CA TYR A 73 3.50 27.33 23.65
C TYR A 73 3.77 26.03 22.88
N HIS A 74 3.05 25.74 21.80
CA HIS A 74 3.13 24.49 21.05
C HIS A 74 3.05 23.24 21.93
N ALA A 75 2.28 23.32 23.01
CA ALA A 75 2.10 22.23 23.98
C ALA A 75 1.11 21.16 23.51
N ILE A 76 0.48 21.34 22.35
CA ILE A 76 -0.45 20.38 21.74
C ILE A 76 0.27 19.76 20.55
N VAL A 77 0.40 18.44 20.55
CA VAL A 77 1.11 17.71 19.51
C VAL A 77 0.12 17.00 18.58
N TYR A 78 0.50 16.88 17.32
CA TYR A 78 -0.17 16.03 16.36
C TYR A 78 0.48 14.64 16.37
N ILE A 79 -0.33 13.62 16.56
CA ILE A 79 0.09 12.22 16.53
C ILE A 79 -0.48 11.59 15.26
N PRO A 80 0.34 11.36 14.21
CA PRO A 80 -0.13 10.77 12.98
C PRO A 80 -0.50 9.31 13.16
N VAL A 81 -1.47 8.85 12.38
CA VAL A 81 -1.70 7.42 12.16
C VAL A 81 -0.90 7.02 10.91
N PRO A 82 0.18 6.25 11.03
CA PRO A 82 1.15 6.09 9.95
C PRO A 82 0.56 5.54 8.65
N CYS A 83 -0.37 4.60 8.72
CA CYS A 83 -0.99 4.00 7.54
C CYS A 83 -1.95 4.96 6.83
N GLU A 84 -2.72 5.77 7.57
CA GLU A 84 -3.59 6.80 7.00
C GLU A 84 -2.78 7.90 6.30
N GLU A 85 -1.70 8.36 6.94
CA GLU A 85 -0.81 9.38 6.38
C GLU A 85 -0.07 8.89 5.12
N ALA A 86 0.36 7.62 5.12
CA ALA A 86 1.07 7.04 3.99
C ALA A 86 0.16 6.75 2.79
N CYS A 87 -1.17 6.70 2.98
CA CYS A 87 -2.10 6.36 1.91
C CYS A 87 -2.31 7.53 0.94
N PRO A 88 -1.84 7.43 -0.32
CA PRO A 88 -1.91 8.53 -1.27
C PRO A 88 -3.34 8.84 -1.75
N VAL A 89 -4.23 7.85 -1.65
CA VAL A 89 -5.63 7.94 -2.10
C VAL A 89 -6.62 8.00 -0.94
N LYS A 90 -6.12 8.09 0.30
CA LYS A 90 -6.95 8.16 1.52
C LYS A 90 -8.02 7.06 1.58
N ALA A 91 -7.58 5.83 1.27
CA ALA A 91 -8.42 4.63 1.30
C ALA A 91 -8.43 3.94 2.68
N ILE A 92 -7.75 4.49 3.68
CA ILE A 92 -7.65 3.90 5.02
C ILE A 92 -8.26 4.87 6.01
N SER A 93 -9.13 4.35 6.86
CA SER A 93 -9.78 5.09 7.93
C SER A 93 -10.22 4.15 9.04
N LYS A 94 -10.35 4.67 10.27
CA LYS A 94 -10.85 3.92 11.40
C LYS A 94 -12.34 3.62 11.28
N ASP A 95 -12.72 2.44 11.73
CA ASP A 95 -14.11 2.07 11.98
C ASP A 95 -14.59 2.59 13.36
N GLU A 96 -15.84 2.26 13.72
CA GLU A 96 -16.44 2.65 15.01
C GLU A 96 -15.70 2.07 16.22
N LYS A 97 -14.91 1.02 16.04
CA LYS A 97 -14.11 0.37 17.09
C LYS A 97 -12.69 0.94 17.18
N GLY A 98 -12.33 1.88 16.30
CA GLY A 98 -10.99 2.44 16.20
C GLY A 98 -9.99 1.54 15.45
N ILE A 99 -10.46 0.52 14.76
CA ILE A 99 -9.65 -0.38 13.92
C ILE A 99 -9.60 0.18 12.50
N GLU A 100 -8.43 0.14 11.87
CA GLU A 100 -8.28 0.61 10.49
C GLU A 100 -9.01 -0.30 9.51
N HIS A 101 -9.78 0.31 8.63
CA HIS A 101 -10.45 -0.34 7.52
C HIS A 101 -9.90 0.17 6.19
N ILE A 102 -9.71 -0.74 5.24
CA ILE A 102 -9.27 -0.42 3.89
C ILE A 102 -10.48 -0.38 2.96
N ASP A 103 -10.78 0.79 2.42
CA ASP A 103 -11.83 0.98 1.41
C ASP A 103 -11.33 0.47 0.05
N GLU A 104 -11.74 -0.75 -0.31
CA GLU A 104 -11.36 -1.43 -1.56
C GLU A 104 -11.78 -0.64 -2.81
N SER A 105 -12.83 0.18 -2.72
CA SER A 105 -13.26 1.02 -3.84
C SER A 105 -12.26 2.13 -4.18
N LYS A 106 -11.45 2.55 -3.22
CA LYS A 106 -10.42 3.59 -3.36
C LYS A 106 -9.01 3.00 -3.41
N CYS A 107 -8.78 1.86 -2.77
CA CYS A 107 -7.46 1.27 -2.64
C CYS A 107 -6.85 0.94 -4.00
N ILE A 108 -5.58 1.34 -4.19
CA ILE A 108 -4.80 1.07 -5.41
C ILE A 108 -3.73 -0.02 -5.21
N TYR A 109 -3.76 -0.72 -4.10
CA TYR A 109 -2.87 -1.83 -3.75
C TYR A 109 -1.37 -1.51 -3.83
N CYS A 110 -0.97 -0.27 -3.51
CA CYS A 110 0.42 0.19 -3.61
C CYS A 110 1.34 -0.27 -2.47
N GLY A 111 0.81 -0.86 -1.38
CA GLY A 111 1.57 -1.39 -0.25
C GLY A 111 2.18 -0.34 0.70
N LYS A 112 1.98 0.96 0.50
CA LYS A 112 2.58 2.00 1.35
C LYS A 112 2.16 1.89 2.82
N CYS A 113 0.90 1.54 3.07
CA CYS A 113 0.37 1.35 4.42
C CYS A 113 1.03 0.17 5.16
N LEU A 114 1.35 -0.91 4.43
CA LEU A 114 2.05 -2.08 4.96
C LEU A 114 3.43 -1.68 5.49
N ASN A 115 4.20 -0.94 4.68
CA ASN A 115 5.53 -0.48 5.07
C ASN A 115 5.49 0.61 6.17
N ALA A 116 4.40 1.36 6.26
CA ALA A 116 4.27 2.43 7.24
C ALA A 116 3.81 1.94 8.62
N CYS A 117 3.16 0.78 8.71
CA CYS A 117 2.61 0.28 9.97
C CYS A 117 3.72 -0.24 10.89
N PRO A 118 4.01 0.42 12.03
CA PRO A 118 5.08 -0.03 12.94
C PRO A 118 4.72 -1.28 13.74
N PHE A 119 3.44 -1.65 13.74
CA PHE A 119 2.92 -2.82 14.47
C PHE A 119 2.78 -4.06 13.57
N GLY A 120 3.04 -3.94 12.26
CA GLY A 120 2.82 -5.02 11.31
C GLY A 120 1.36 -5.49 11.22
N ALA A 121 0.41 -4.60 11.56
CA ALA A 121 -1.02 -4.92 11.56
C ALA A 121 -1.60 -5.03 10.14
N ILE A 122 -0.94 -4.45 9.14
CA ILE A 122 -1.38 -4.50 7.73
C ILE A 122 -0.42 -5.41 6.97
N PHE A 123 -0.95 -6.39 6.27
CA PHE A 123 -0.15 -7.35 5.50
C PHE A 123 -0.90 -7.82 4.25
N GLU A 124 -0.15 -8.35 3.30
CA GLU A 124 -0.69 -9.00 2.11
C GLU A 124 -1.16 -10.43 2.42
N ILE A 125 -2.15 -10.90 1.69
CA ILE A 125 -2.59 -12.30 1.78
C ILE A 125 -1.57 -13.17 1.06
N SER A 126 -0.67 -13.79 1.82
CA SER A 126 0.39 -14.64 1.30
C SER A 126 -0.13 -16.00 0.87
N GLN A 127 0.35 -16.48 -0.29
CA GLN A 127 0.06 -17.81 -0.84
C GLN A 127 1.23 -18.80 -0.62
N VAL A 128 2.17 -18.49 0.26
CA VAL A 128 3.37 -19.33 0.51
C VAL A 128 2.99 -20.76 0.85
N PHE A 129 2.00 -20.97 1.71
CA PHE A 129 1.58 -22.32 2.10
C PHE A 129 0.91 -23.07 0.95
N ASP A 130 0.16 -22.40 0.09
CA ASP A 130 -0.47 -23.02 -1.08
C ASP A 130 0.60 -23.48 -2.07
N VAL A 131 1.61 -22.67 -2.33
CA VAL A 131 2.76 -23.00 -3.19
C VAL A 131 3.54 -24.19 -2.63
N LEU A 132 3.90 -24.16 -1.34
CA LEU A 132 4.63 -25.26 -0.70
C LEU A 132 3.82 -26.57 -0.68
N HIS A 133 2.49 -26.47 -0.53
CA HIS A 133 1.62 -27.62 -0.60
C HIS A 133 1.59 -28.27 -1.99
N ARG A 134 1.55 -27.46 -3.05
CA ARG A 134 1.63 -27.94 -4.43
C ARG A 134 2.97 -28.62 -4.71
N ILE A 135 4.07 -28.00 -4.32
CA ILE A 135 5.41 -28.61 -4.44
C ILE A 135 5.48 -29.95 -3.72
N ARG A 136 4.94 -30.05 -2.49
CA ARG A 136 4.91 -31.32 -1.71
C ARG A 136 4.07 -32.40 -2.37
N LYS A 137 3.05 -32.02 -3.13
CA LYS A 137 2.23 -32.96 -3.93
C LYS A 137 2.91 -33.45 -5.20
N GLY A 138 4.08 -32.91 -5.53
CA GLY A 138 4.81 -33.23 -6.76
C GLY A 138 4.25 -32.53 -7.99
N GLU A 139 3.45 -31.46 -7.80
CA GLU A 139 3.02 -30.62 -8.91
C GLU A 139 4.21 -29.82 -9.46
N GLN A 140 4.24 -29.62 -10.76
CA GLN A 140 5.26 -28.77 -11.37
C GLN A 140 4.96 -27.30 -11.05
N VAL A 141 5.87 -26.66 -10.33
CA VAL A 141 5.74 -25.26 -9.92
C VAL A 141 7.00 -24.52 -10.37
N VAL A 142 6.82 -23.50 -11.19
CA VAL A 142 7.90 -22.64 -11.69
C VAL A 142 7.92 -21.32 -10.95
N ALA A 143 9.10 -20.87 -10.54
CA ALA A 143 9.29 -19.56 -9.97
C ALA A 143 9.61 -18.53 -11.07
N ILE A 144 8.89 -17.40 -11.07
CA ILE A 144 9.26 -16.23 -11.86
C ILE A 144 9.90 -15.19 -10.93
N VAL A 145 11.10 -14.72 -11.27
CA VAL A 145 11.91 -13.88 -10.37
C VAL A 145 12.22 -12.54 -11.02
N ALA A 146 11.86 -11.47 -10.33
CA ALA A 146 12.19 -10.13 -10.80
C ALA A 146 13.65 -9.77 -10.47
N PRO A 147 14.35 -9.00 -11.34
CA PRO A 147 15.75 -8.58 -11.11
C PRO A 147 15.98 -7.83 -9.80
N SER A 148 14.94 -7.17 -9.27
CA SER A 148 14.99 -6.44 -7.98
C SER A 148 15.36 -7.32 -6.77
N ILE A 149 15.27 -8.65 -6.89
CA ILE A 149 15.66 -9.57 -5.81
C ILE A 149 17.14 -9.41 -5.45
N LEU A 150 17.99 -9.09 -6.43
CA LEU A 150 19.42 -8.87 -6.21
C LEU A 150 19.72 -7.63 -5.35
N GLY A 151 18.79 -6.69 -5.28
CA GLY A 151 18.89 -5.54 -4.39
C GLY A 151 18.46 -5.84 -2.94
N GLN A 152 17.77 -6.95 -2.71
CA GLN A 152 17.25 -7.33 -1.40
C GLN A 152 18.16 -8.30 -0.65
N PHE A 153 18.94 -9.10 -1.37
CA PHE A 153 19.84 -10.10 -0.79
C PHE A 153 21.26 -9.86 -1.27
N LYS A 154 22.25 -10.07 -0.39
CA LYS A 154 23.68 -10.06 -0.74
C LYS A 154 24.08 -11.40 -1.36
N THR A 155 23.62 -11.65 -2.59
CA THR A 155 23.77 -12.94 -3.27
C THR A 155 23.85 -12.73 -4.78
N THR A 156 24.25 -13.77 -5.53
CA THR A 156 24.20 -13.78 -6.99
C THR A 156 22.88 -14.40 -7.48
N ILE A 157 22.53 -14.17 -8.74
CA ILE A 157 21.30 -14.72 -9.33
C ILE A 157 21.34 -16.25 -9.35
N GLU A 158 22.50 -16.86 -9.59
CA GLU A 158 22.70 -18.31 -9.61
C GLU A 158 22.44 -18.92 -8.23
N GLN A 159 22.83 -18.22 -7.17
CA GLN A 159 22.55 -18.64 -5.79
C GLN A 159 21.06 -18.57 -5.48
N VAL A 160 20.35 -17.55 -5.97
CA VAL A 160 18.89 -17.45 -5.84
C VAL A 160 18.23 -18.63 -6.56
N TYR A 161 18.64 -18.94 -7.79
CA TYR A 161 18.10 -20.07 -8.54
C TYR A 161 18.37 -21.40 -7.84
N GLY A 162 19.60 -21.60 -7.36
CA GLY A 162 19.95 -22.78 -6.59
C GLY A 162 19.09 -22.95 -5.35
N ALA A 163 18.85 -21.87 -4.62
CA ALA A 163 18.00 -21.89 -3.42
C ALA A 163 16.54 -22.23 -3.76
N LEU A 164 15.96 -21.64 -4.81
CA LEU A 164 14.59 -21.92 -5.23
C LEU A 164 14.42 -23.38 -5.69
N LYS A 165 15.40 -23.91 -6.43
CA LYS A 165 15.41 -25.36 -6.81
C LYS A 165 15.52 -26.27 -5.59
N GLN A 166 16.29 -25.89 -4.57
CA GLN A 166 16.35 -26.64 -3.29
C GLN A 166 15.04 -26.61 -2.50
N VAL A 167 14.26 -25.52 -2.59
CA VAL A 167 12.91 -25.45 -2.02
C VAL A 167 11.94 -26.41 -2.70
N GLY A 168 12.22 -26.76 -3.98
CA GLY A 168 11.45 -27.72 -4.76
C GLY A 168 10.74 -27.14 -5.98
N PHE A 169 11.05 -25.90 -6.38
CA PHE A 169 10.58 -25.39 -7.66
C PHE A 169 11.19 -26.17 -8.83
N THR A 170 10.38 -26.51 -9.81
CA THR A 170 10.78 -27.28 -10.98
C THR A 170 11.74 -26.49 -11.85
N ASP A 171 11.44 -25.19 -12.05
CA ASP A 171 12.30 -24.28 -12.79
C ASP A 171 12.20 -22.83 -12.26
N VAL A 172 13.09 -21.97 -12.76
CA VAL A 172 13.16 -20.54 -12.39
C VAL A 172 13.37 -19.72 -13.67
N ILE A 173 12.48 -18.77 -13.91
CA ILE A 173 12.49 -17.88 -15.07
C ILE A 173 12.70 -16.43 -14.60
N GLU A 174 13.56 -15.70 -15.30
CA GLU A 174 13.71 -14.26 -15.07
C GLU A 174 12.56 -13.48 -15.69
N VAL A 175 11.89 -12.65 -14.89
CA VAL A 175 10.87 -11.71 -15.38
C VAL A 175 11.45 -10.71 -16.39
N ALA A 176 12.79 -10.52 -16.39
CA ALA A 176 13.48 -9.72 -17.38
C ALA A 176 13.27 -10.21 -18.82
N GLN A 177 13.09 -11.52 -19.03
CA GLN A 177 12.78 -12.08 -20.36
C GLN A 177 11.42 -11.59 -20.85
N GLY A 178 10.38 -11.67 -20.00
CA GLY A 178 9.06 -11.13 -20.32
C GLY A 178 9.05 -9.61 -20.47
N ALA A 179 10.00 -8.91 -19.82
CA ALA A 179 10.14 -7.46 -19.97
C ALA A 179 10.60 -7.06 -21.40
N MET A 180 11.35 -7.90 -22.07
CA MET A 180 11.73 -7.65 -23.48
C MET A 180 10.53 -7.65 -24.39
N ASP A 181 9.59 -8.59 -24.19
CA ASP A 181 8.34 -8.66 -24.95
C ASP A 181 7.44 -7.45 -24.64
N THR A 182 7.35 -7.08 -23.36
CA THR A 182 6.62 -5.87 -22.95
C THR A 182 7.16 -4.63 -23.65
N VAL A 183 8.49 -4.42 -23.64
CA VAL A 183 9.12 -3.25 -24.26
C VAL A 183 8.89 -3.23 -25.79
N SER A 184 9.04 -4.38 -26.45
CA SER A 184 8.81 -4.48 -27.90
C SER A 184 7.36 -4.12 -28.26
N ASN A 185 6.40 -4.70 -27.57
CA ASN A 185 4.98 -4.48 -27.83
C ASN A 185 4.55 -3.04 -27.47
N GLU A 186 5.02 -2.49 -26.35
CA GLU A 186 4.73 -1.09 -25.99
C GLU A 186 5.35 -0.10 -26.99
N ALA A 187 6.54 -0.40 -27.53
CA ALA A 187 7.17 0.46 -28.53
C ALA A 187 6.36 0.52 -29.84
N HIS A 188 5.87 -0.63 -30.33
CA HIS A 188 4.99 -0.67 -31.48
C HIS A 188 3.66 0.07 -31.24
N GLU A 189 3.00 -0.24 -30.11
CA GLU A 189 1.77 0.43 -29.73
C GLU A 189 1.92 1.96 -29.62
N LEU A 190 3.05 2.43 -29.08
CA LEU A 190 3.34 3.86 -28.99
C LEU A 190 3.43 4.50 -30.37
N ILE A 191 4.14 3.87 -31.31
CA ILE A 191 4.27 4.39 -32.68
C ILE A 191 2.90 4.48 -33.36
N GLU A 192 2.10 3.42 -33.30
CA GLU A 192 0.74 3.40 -33.85
C GLU A 192 -0.14 4.51 -33.28
N LYS A 193 -0.14 4.66 -31.93
CA LYS A 193 -0.92 5.71 -31.27
C LYS A 193 -0.47 7.12 -31.63
N LEU A 194 0.84 7.34 -31.81
CA LEU A 194 1.36 8.64 -32.25
C LEU A 194 0.96 8.95 -33.70
N GLU A 195 0.96 7.96 -34.59
CA GLU A 195 0.50 8.08 -35.98
C GLU A 195 -1.01 8.40 -36.05
N GLU A 196 -1.80 7.85 -35.12
CA GLU A 196 -3.23 8.18 -34.96
C GLU A 196 -3.47 9.58 -34.36
N GLY A 197 -2.41 10.30 -33.98
CA GLY A 197 -2.48 11.67 -33.46
C GLY A 197 -2.60 11.76 -31.95
N GLN A 198 -2.42 10.66 -31.22
CA GLN A 198 -2.33 10.68 -29.76
C GLN A 198 -1.02 11.35 -29.34
N LYS A 199 -1.06 12.21 -28.32
CA LYS A 199 0.12 13.01 -27.92
C LYS A 199 1.12 12.25 -27.06
N PHE A 200 0.69 11.23 -26.33
CA PHE A 200 1.51 10.42 -25.44
C PHE A 200 0.80 9.11 -25.10
N MET A 201 1.54 8.18 -24.58
CA MET A 201 1.06 6.93 -23.99
C MET A 201 1.74 6.71 -22.64
N THR A 202 1.09 6.00 -21.72
CA THR A 202 1.66 5.56 -20.46
C THR A 202 1.71 4.04 -20.41
N THR A 203 2.68 3.49 -19.69
CA THR A 203 2.86 2.04 -19.57
C THR A 203 1.78 1.39 -18.70
N SER A 204 1.58 0.08 -18.86
CA SER A 204 0.61 -0.71 -18.10
C SER A 204 1.24 -1.67 -17.09
N CYS A 205 2.56 -1.71 -16.97
CA CYS A 205 3.28 -2.72 -16.19
C CYS A 205 3.07 -2.62 -14.65
N CYS A 206 2.60 -1.48 -14.12
CA CYS A 206 2.36 -1.30 -12.70
C CYS A 206 0.87 -1.48 -12.34
N PRO A 207 0.46 -2.55 -11.64
CA PRO A 207 -0.94 -2.77 -11.25
C PRO A 207 -1.52 -1.62 -10.42
N SER A 208 -0.74 -1.03 -9.51
CA SER A 208 -1.19 0.12 -8.71
C SER A 208 -1.50 1.35 -9.56
N TYR A 209 -0.74 1.56 -10.65
CA TYR A 209 -1.02 2.63 -11.60
C TYR A 209 -2.33 2.38 -12.37
N ILE A 210 -2.55 1.15 -12.81
CA ILE A 210 -3.81 0.77 -13.48
C ILE A 210 -5.01 0.99 -12.57
N GLU A 211 -4.91 0.57 -11.30
CA GLU A 211 -5.95 0.82 -10.31
C GLU A 211 -6.17 2.32 -10.04
N LEU A 212 -5.08 3.11 -9.97
CA LEU A 212 -5.15 4.56 -9.84
C LEU A 212 -5.94 5.19 -11.01
N VAL A 213 -5.62 4.79 -12.24
CA VAL A 213 -6.32 5.28 -13.44
C VAL A 213 -7.78 4.86 -13.41
N ASN A 214 -8.06 3.59 -13.10
CA ASN A 214 -9.41 3.07 -13.11
C ASN A 214 -10.32 3.74 -12.08
N LYS A 215 -9.83 3.98 -10.86
CA LYS A 215 -10.62 4.44 -9.73
C LYS A 215 -10.59 5.97 -9.55
N HIS A 216 -9.47 6.62 -9.85
CA HIS A 216 -9.26 8.03 -9.49
C HIS A 216 -9.06 8.97 -10.67
N ILE A 217 -8.54 8.48 -11.81
CA ILE A 217 -8.22 9.31 -12.97
C ILE A 217 -8.72 8.65 -14.27
N PRO A 218 -10.02 8.36 -14.42
CA PRO A 218 -10.54 7.60 -15.57
C PRO A 218 -10.31 8.29 -16.93
N ALA A 219 -10.07 9.60 -16.93
CA ALA A 219 -9.70 10.34 -18.14
C ALA A 219 -8.36 9.89 -18.75
N MET A 220 -7.51 9.21 -17.97
CA MET A 220 -6.23 8.69 -18.45
C MET A 220 -6.33 7.31 -19.12
N LYS A 221 -7.47 6.61 -18.99
CA LYS A 221 -7.65 5.26 -19.59
C LYS A 221 -7.27 5.15 -21.06
N PRO A 222 -7.66 6.10 -21.94
CA PRO A 222 -7.31 6.02 -23.37
C PRO A 222 -5.80 6.08 -23.65
N TYR A 223 -5.04 6.60 -22.70
CA TYR A 223 -3.58 6.81 -22.83
C TYR A 223 -2.76 5.66 -22.24
N VAL A 224 -3.39 4.71 -21.55
CA VAL A 224 -2.70 3.55 -20.97
C VAL A 224 -2.47 2.50 -22.05
N SER A 225 -1.28 1.92 -22.08
CA SER A 225 -0.95 0.79 -22.96
C SER A 225 -1.85 -0.41 -22.71
N GLY A 226 -2.24 -1.11 -23.76
CA GLY A 226 -2.94 -2.37 -23.70
C GLY A 226 -2.01 -3.58 -23.52
N THR A 227 -0.70 -3.37 -23.52
CA THR A 227 0.32 -4.42 -23.46
C THR A 227 0.35 -5.10 -22.08
N GLY A 228 0.59 -6.41 -22.07
CA GLY A 228 0.75 -7.20 -20.85
C GLY A 228 1.98 -6.79 -20.02
N SER A 229 1.95 -7.07 -18.72
CA SER A 229 3.09 -6.81 -17.84
C SER A 229 4.26 -7.77 -18.13
N PRO A 230 5.50 -7.44 -17.72
CA PRO A 230 6.63 -8.36 -17.77
C PRO A 230 6.36 -9.72 -17.13
N MET A 231 5.63 -9.74 -16.04
CA MET A 231 5.23 -10.96 -15.35
C MET A 231 4.25 -11.80 -16.19
N TYR A 232 3.32 -11.16 -16.90
CA TYR A 232 2.39 -11.82 -17.81
C TYR A 232 3.15 -12.57 -18.94
N TYR A 233 4.07 -11.89 -19.62
CA TYR A 233 4.87 -12.52 -20.68
C TYR A 233 5.81 -13.59 -20.15
N ALA A 234 6.42 -13.41 -18.98
CA ALA A 234 7.21 -14.45 -18.34
C ALA A 234 6.40 -15.72 -18.04
N CYS A 235 5.13 -15.59 -17.66
CA CYS A 235 4.23 -16.73 -17.49
C CYS A 235 3.93 -17.43 -18.82
N LEU A 236 3.77 -16.67 -19.92
CA LEU A 236 3.51 -17.26 -21.25
C LEU A 236 4.69 -18.06 -21.77
N LEU A 237 5.93 -17.66 -21.51
CA LEU A 237 7.11 -18.40 -21.92
C LEU A 237 7.09 -19.86 -21.43
N TYR A 238 6.66 -20.06 -20.17
CA TYR A 238 6.56 -21.41 -19.62
C TYR A 238 5.31 -22.18 -20.11
N THR A 239 4.17 -21.49 -20.26
CA THR A 239 2.92 -22.16 -20.64
C THR A 239 2.86 -22.50 -22.14
N SER A 240 3.58 -21.76 -23.00
CA SER A 240 3.68 -22.08 -24.43
C SER A 240 4.57 -23.30 -24.69
N ASP A 241 5.69 -23.41 -23.96
CA ASP A 241 6.59 -24.57 -24.10
C ASP A 241 5.97 -25.87 -23.60
N ALA A 242 5.01 -25.81 -22.67
CA ALA A 242 4.30 -26.98 -22.17
C ALA A 242 3.19 -27.49 -23.12
N ALA A 243 2.88 -26.76 -24.20
CA ALA A 243 1.87 -27.15 -25.19
C ALA A 243 2.47 -27.90 -26.41
N ASP A 244 3.80 -27.91 -26.53
CA ASP A 244 4.54 -28.54 -27.66
C ASP A 244 5.16 -29.92 -27.28
N ASP A 245 4.98 -30.42 -26.03
CA ASP A 245 5.32 -31.78 -25.57
C ASP A 245 4.02 -32.63 -25.40
#